data_43a2517598a04e1ab879455c36292d80
#
_entry.id   43a2517598a04e1ab879455c36292d80
#
_cell.length_a   1.000
_cell.length_b   1.000
_cell.length_c   1.000
_cell.angle_alpha   90.00
_cell.angle_beta   90.00
_cell.angle_gamma   90.00
#
_symmetry.space_group_name_H-M   'P 1'
#
loop_
_entity.id
_entity.type
_entity.pdbx_description
1 polymer ?
#
loop_
_entity_poly.entity_id
_entity_poly.type
_entity_poly.pdbx_seq_one_letter_code
_entity_poly.pdbx_strand_id
1 'polypeptide(L)'
;MYFLFKCWHEKLFYLNRKDATLKKSDLNLKMVEITKENIHLVGKLRGEEFIPQFEYQLSLGDFGYYAYCEDKPIGYGWSKHTGSDDFFYKIGEGVCYLCRFFVHEDSRGHNVYPEIISELIKKENNTNHFYIGVERGNVSSEKGLSKVGFKFIKEYGFVRGFKHTFNKKMLKGR
;
A
#
# COMPACT_ATOMS: atom_id res chain seq x y z
N MET A 1 13.02 -3.30 -33.07
CA MET A 1 12.94 -3.41 -31.59
C MET A 1 11.75 -2.57 -31.14
N TYR A 2 10.58 -3.19 -30.91
CA TYR A 2 9.37 -2.48 -30.47
C TYR A 2 9.51 -2.18 -28.99
N PHE A 3 9.68 -0.93 -28.60
CA PHE A 3 9.53 -0.50 -27.22
C PHE A 3 8.04 -0.59 -26.84
N LEU A 4 7.66 -1.63 -26.13
CA LEU A 4 6.32 -1.77 -25.58
C LEU A 4 6.17 -0.81 -24.39
N PHE A 5 5.64 0.38 -24.68
CA PHE A 5 5.16 1.27 -23.63
C PHE A 5 3.79 0.78 -23.16
N LYS A 6 3.64 0.59 -21.84
CA LYS A 6 2.35 0.27 -21.23
C LYS A 6 1.79 1.53 -20.58
N CYS A 7 0.58 1.91 -20.96
CA CYS A 7 -0.18 2.93 -20.25
C CYS A 7 -0.85 2.30 -19.03
N TRP A 8 -0.67 2.94 -17.89
CA TRP A 8 -1.26 2.54 -16.62
C TRP A 8 -2.10 3.68 -16.05
N HIS A 9 -3.28 3.39 -15.53
CA HIS A 9 -4.18 4.38 -14.96
C HIS A 9 -4.42 4.10 -13.49
N GLU A 10 -4.15 5.10 -12.65
CA GLU A 10 -4.40 5.05 -11.21
C GLU A 10 -5.26 6.20 -10.74
N LYS A 11 -6.17 5.89 -9.85
CA LYS A 11 -6.89 6.86 -9.02
C LYS A 11 -6.09 7.12 -7.77
N LEU A 12 -5.74 8.38 -7.50
CA LEU A 12 -5.06 8.80 -6.30
C LEU A 12 -6.07 9.22 -5.24
N PHE A 13 -5.91 8.68 -4.04
CA PHE A 13 -6.70 9.00 -2.85
C PHE A 13 -5.80 9.66 -1.79
N TYR A 14 -6.41 10.50 -0.98
CA TYR A 14 -5.75 11.24 0.09
C TYR A 14 -6.55 11.17 1.38
N LEU A 15 -5.84 11.13 2.51
CA LEU A 15 -6.38 11.22 3.85
C LEU A 15 -5.51 12.13 4.71
N ASN A 16 -6.13 13.07 5.43
CA ASN A 16 -5.47 13.71 6.56
C ASN A 16 -5.74 12.86 7.82
N ARG A 17 -4.74 12.66 8.68
CA ARG A 17 -4.86 11.86 9.91
C ARG A 17 -6.08 12.21 10.76
N LYS A 18 -6.38 13.51 10.92
CA LYS A 18 -7.53 14.00 11.69
C LYS A 18 -8.89 13.53 11.18
N ASP A 19 -8.97 13.17 9.89
CA ASP A 19 -10.18 12.71 9.21
C ASP A 19 -10.25 11.17 9.17
N ALA A 20 -9.25 10.47 9.73
CA ALA A 20 -9.18 9.03 9.68
C ALA A 20 -10.23 8.36 10.57
N THR A 21 -10.96 7.43 10.02
CA THR A 21 -11.84 6.51 10.74
C THR A 21 -11.14 5.16 10.81
N LEU A 22 -10.45 4.90 11.93
CA LEU A 22 -9.74 3.64 12.11
C LEU A 22 -10.71 2.46 12.15
N LYS A 23 -10.44 1.43 11.38
CA LYS A 23 -11.31 0.26 11.23
C LYS A 23 -10.68 -0.98 11.85
N LYS A 24 -11.55 -1.85 12.32
CA LYS A 24 -11.25 -3.21 12.71
C LYS A 24 -11.94 -4.18 11.76
N SER A 25 -11.31 -5.32 11.56
CA SER A 25 -11.91 -6.48 10.91
C SER A 25 -12.93 -7.15 11.84
N ASP A 26 -13.88 -7.83 11.28
CA ASP A 26 -14.73 -8.79 11.98
C ASP A 26 -14.00 -10.12 12.26
N LEU A 27 -12.83 -10.32 11.66
CA LEU A 27 -11.88 -11.37 12.04
C LEU A 27 -10.98 -10.88 13.20
N ASN A 28 -10.60 -11.79 14.10
CA ASN A 28 -9.62 -11.46 15.14
C ASN A 28 -8.22 -11.43 14.54
N LEU A 29 -7.77 -10.25 14.13
CA LEU A 29 -6.48 -10.08 13.45
C LEU A 29 -5.36 -9.71 14.44
N LYS A 30 -4.19 -10.35 14.24
CA LYS A 30 -2.93 -9.94 14.83
C LYS A 30 -2.06 -9.31 13.73
N MET A 31 -1.62 -8.06 13.94
CA MET A 31 -0.68 -7.39 13.05
C MET A 31 0.75 -7.69 13.47
N VAL A 32 1.54 -8.21 12.53
CA VAL A 32 2.95 -8.57 12.74
C VAL A 32 3.79 -7.76 11.78
N GLU A 33 4.75 -7.00 12.29
CA GLU A 33 5.66 -6.19 11.47
C GLU A 33 6.48 -7.09 10.54
N ILE A 34 6.63 -6.67 9.29
CA ILE A 34 7.44 -7.36 8.29
C ILE A 34 8.90 -7.05 8.56
N THR A 35 9.70 -8.07 8.79
CA THR A 35 11.12 -7.98 9.09
C THR A 35 11.93 -8.94 8.21
N LYS A 36 13.25 -8.88 8.28
CA LYS A 36 14.12 -9.81 7.55
C LYS A 36 13.91 -11.26 7.97
N GLU A 37 13.56 -11.49 9.24
CA GLU A 37 13.37 -12.82 9.80
C GLU A 37 12.08 -13.50 9.29
N ASN A 38 11.03 -12.70 8.99
CA ASN A 38 9.74 -13.22 8.57
C ASN A 38 9.37 -12.93 7.11
N ILE A 39 10.27 -12.33 6.35
CA ILE A 39 10.03 -11.92 4.95
C ILE A 39 9.65 -13.11 4.05
N HIS A 40 10.17 -14.31 4.35
CA HIS A 40 9.88 -15.55 3.62
C HIS A 40 8.38 -15.93 3.62
N LEU A 41 7.60 -15.37 4.55
CA LEU A 41 6.17 -15.66 4.65
C LEU A 41 5.37 -15.13 3.46
N VAL A 42 5.86 -14.09 2.76
CA VAL A 42 5.22 -13.63 1.52
C VAL A 42 5.26 -14.72 0.44
N GLY A 43 6.31 -15.54 0.39
CA GLY A 43 6.40 -16.69 -0.51
C GLY A 43 5.25 -17.66 -0.31
N LYS A 44 4.91 -17.97 0.95
CA LYS A 44 3.78 -18.84 1.29
C LYS A 44 2.42 -18.20 1.02
N LEU A 45 2.32 -16.87 1.17
CA LEU A 45 1.06 -16.14 1.03
C LEU A 45 0.73 -15.79 -0.42
N ARG A 46 1.74 -15.50 -1.25
CA ARG A 46 1.53 -14.97 -2.60
C ARG A 46 2.45 -15.57 -3.67
N GLY A 47 3.63 -16.05 -3.31
CA GLY A 47 4.65 -16.60 -4.20
C GLY A 47 6.05 -16.11 -3.87
N GLU A 48 7.05 -16.96 -4.09
CA GLU A 48 8.47 -16.71 -3.81
C GLU A 48 9.02 -15.51 -4.62
N GLU A 49 8.45 -15.21 -5.77
CA GLU A 49 8.82 -14.10 -6.65
C GLU A 49 8.62 -12.73 -5.99
N PHE A 50 7.85 -12.65 -4.88
CA PHE A 50 7.63 -11.41 -4.14
C PHE A 50 8.69 -11.14 -3.06
N ILE A 51 9.50 -12.13 -2.67
CA ILE A 51 10.53 -11.98 -1.63
C ILE A 51 11.53 -10.87 -1.99
N PRO A 52 12.13 -10.81 -3.20
CA PRO A 52 13.07 -9.74 -3.54
C PRO A 52 12.47 -8.34 -3.47
N GLN A 53 11.17 -8.22 -3.72
CA GLN A 53 10.47 -6.95 -3.60
C GLN A 53 10.36 -6.50 -2.14
N PHE A 54 10.11 -7.42 -1.22
CA PHE A 54 10.01 -7.13 0.22
C PHE A 54 11.39 -6.79 0.80
N GLU A 55 12.45 -7.53 0.40
CA GLU A 55 13.83 -7.21 0.77
C GLU A 55 14.19 -5.78 0.34
N TYR A 56 13.82 -5.41 -0.88
CA TYR A 56 14.06 -4.07 -1.40
C TYR A 56 13.32 -3.00 -0.58
N GLN A 57 12.04 -3.22 -0.21
CA GLN A 57 11.30 -2.28 0.64
C GLN A 57 12.01 -2.08 1.99
N LEU A 58 12.39 -3.17 2.66
CA LEU A 58 13.12 -3.10 3.94
C LEU A 58 14.47 -2.37 3.80
N SER A 59 15.16 -2.54 2.68
CA SER A 59 16.45 -1.86 2.43
C SER A 59 16.30 -0.35 2.27
N LEU A 60 15.11 0.14 1.88
CA LEU A 60 14.77 1.56 1.78
C LEU A 60 14.27 2.17 3.10
N GLY A 61 14.14 1.36 4.16
CA GLY A 61 13.57 1.78 5.43
C GLY A 61 12.04 1.85 5.42
N ASP A 62 11.40 1.30 4.38
CA ASP A 62 9.94 1.15 4.37
C ASP A 62 9.53 0.12 5.42
N PHE A 63 8.31 0.24 5.94
CA PHE A 63 7.76 -0.75 6.87
C PHE A 63 6.41 -1.26 6.41
N GLY A 64 6.03 -2.44 6.87
CA GLY A 64 4.77 -3.06 6.56
C GLY A 64 4.31 -4.03 7.63
N TYR A 65 3.07 -4.47 7.49
CA TYR A 65 2.47 -5.46 8.38
C TYR A 65 1.93 -6.65 7.59
N TYR A 66 2.14 -7.85 8.15
CA TYR A 66 1.28 -8.99 7.87
C TYR A 66 0.05 -8.92 8.79
N ALA A 67 -1.12 -9.19 8.24
CA ALA A 67 -2.34 -9.49 9.00
C ALA A 67 -2.47 -11.00 9.16
N TYR A 68 -2.47 -11.47 10.41
CA TYR A 68 -2.69 -12.87 10.78
C TYR A 68 -4.11 -13.06 11.27
N CYS A 69 -4.75 -14.12 10.82
CA CYS A 69 -5.95 -14.68 11.42
C CYS A 69 -5.55 -16.05 11.99
N GLU A 70 -5.74 -16.24 13.30
CA GLU A 70 -5.15 -17.37 14.01
C GLU A 70 -3.62 -17.39 13.80
N ASP A 71 -3.06 -18.48 13.29
CA ASP A 71 -1.61 -18.62 13.07
C ASP A 71 -1.21 -18.46 11.58
N LYS A 72 -2.11 -17.97 10.73
CA LYS A 72 -1.87 -17.86 9.28
C LYS A 72 -1.83 -16.40 8.83
N PRO A 73 -0.81 -15.97 8.06
CA PRO A 73 -0.84 -14.69 7.40
C PRO A 73 -1.90 -14.73 6.29
N ILE A 74 -2.82 -13.76 6.30
CA ILE A 74 -3.92 -13.65 5.33
C ILE A 74 -3.86 -12.38 4.48
N GLY A 75 -2.96 -11.48 4.79
CA GLY A 75 -2.78 -10.25 4.03
C GLY A 75 -1.56 -9.47 4.48
N TYR A 76 -1.23 -8.42 3.73
CA TYR A 76 -0.18 -7.47 4.08
C TYR A 76 -0.41 -6.10 3.45
N GLY A 77 0.33 -5.11 3.93
CA GLY A 77 0.41 -3.76 3.37
C GLY A 77 1.68 -3.06 3.78
N TRP A 78 2.11 -2.08 2.98
CA TRP A 78 3.35 -1.33 3.14
C TRP A 78 3.13 0.17 3.25
N SER A 79 4.03 0.82 3.95
CA SER A 79 4.16 2.26 4.10
C SER A 79 5.51 2.72 3.57
N LYS A 80 5.49 3.76 2.75
CA LYS A 80 6.67 4.38 2.13
C LYS A 80 6.79 5.83 2.53
N HIS A 81 8.04 6.29 2.67
CA HIS A 81 8.39 7.62 3.13
C HIS A 81 9.23 8.40 2.11
N THR A 82 9.54 9.62 2.44
CA THR A 82 10.49 10.45 1.67
C THR A 82 11.80 9.72 1.46
N GLY A 83 12.26 9.69 0.20
CA GLY A 83 13.47 8.96 -0.20
C GLY A 83 13.23 7.52 -0.65
N SER A 84 12.06 6.96 -0.35
CA SER A 84 11.67 5.64 -0.86
C SER A 84 11.35 5.69 -2.35
N ASP A 85 11.65 4.62 -3.09
CA ASP A 85 11.34 4.53 -4.51
C ASP A 85 9.94 3.96 -4.74
N ASP A 86 9.21 4.56 -5.67
CA ASP A 86 7.94 4.07 -6.15
C ASP A 86 7.85 4.17 -7.68
N PHE A 87 7.02 3.30 -8.29
CA PHE A 87 6.89 3.28 -9.74
C PHE A 87 6.23 4.54 -10.31
N PHE A 88 5.23 5.08 -9.62
CA PHE A 88 4.38 6.13 -10.14
C PHE A 88 4.55 7.47 -9.44
N TYR A 89 5.03 7.45 -8.19
CA TYR A 89 5.07 8.64 -7.34
C TYR A 89 6.48 8.93 -6.82
N LYS A 90 6.76 10.23 -6.68
CA LYS A 90 7.85 10.75 -5.86
C LYS A 90 7.25 11.19 -4.53
N ILE A 91 7.73 10.63 -3.43
CA ILE A 91 7.18 10.88 -2.10
C ILE A 91 7.88 12.10 -1.52
N GLY A 92 7.11 13.16 -1.30
CA GLY A 92 7.60 14.41 -0.73
C GLY A 92 7.78 14.33 0.78
N GLU A 93 8.41 15.38 1.34
CA GLU A 93 8.61 15.50 2.78
C GLU A 93 7.28 15.58 3.54
N GLY A 94 7.21 14.94 4.72
CA GLY A 94 6.02 14.92 5.55
C GLY A 94 4.82 14.16 4.97
N VAL A 95 5.08 13.28 4.00
CA VAL A 95 4.06 12.47 3.32
C VAL A 95 4.36 10.99 3.50
N CYS A 96 3.31 10.21 3.71
CA CYS A 96 3.34 8.75 3.69
C CYS A 96 2.54 8.22 2.50
N TYR A 97 3.12 7.30 1.75
CA TYR A 97 2.44 6.61 0.66
C TYR A 97 2.20 5.15 1.03
N LEU A 98 0.94 4.80 1.22
CA LEU A 98 0.53 3.44 1.54
C LEU A 98 0.32 2.65 0.25
N CYS A 99 0.90 1.46 0.15
CA CYS A 99 0.93 0.71 -1.10
C CYS A 99 1.06 -0.80 -0.90
N ARG A 100 1.05 -1.53 -2.03
CA ARG A 100 1.37 -2.97 -2.09
C ARG A 100 0.54 -3.81 -1.13
N PHE A 101 -0.76 -3.57 -1.12
CA PHE A 101 -1.69 -4.37 -0.32
C PHE A 101 -2.05 -5.69 -1.01
N PHE A 102 -2.19 -6.69 -0.19
CA PHE A 102 -2.75 -7.98 -0.58
C PHE A 102 -3.64 -8.51 0.55
N VAL A 103 -4.76 -9.11 0.18
CA VAL A 103 -5.63 -9.89 1.09
C VAL A 103 -6.03 -11.16 0.36
N HIS A 104 -5.79 -12.31 1.02
CA HIS A 104 -6.17 -13.61 0.51
C HIS A 104 -7.68 -13.62 0.18
N GLU A 105 -8.06 -14.28 -0.90
CA GLU A 105 -9.43 -14.21 -1.42
C GLU A 105 -10.49 -14.66 -0.40
N ASP A 106 -10.21 -15.74 0.34
CA ASP A 106 -11.11 -16.26 1.37
C ASP A 106 -11.30 -15.32 2.57
N SER A 107 -10.45 -14.31 2.72
CA SER A 107 -10.48 -13.32 3.80
C SER A 107 -11.00 -11.96 3.35
N ARG A 108 -11.42 -11.84 2.08
CA ARG A 108 -12.01 -10.60 1.57
C ARG A 108 -13.43 -10.42 2.11
N GLY A 109 -13.88 -9.17 2.16
CA GLY A 109 -15.20 -8.85 2.72
C GLY A 109 -15.21 -8.57 4.22
N HIS A 110 -14.21 -9.05 4.96
CA HIS A 110 -14.10 -8.97 6.42
C HIS A 110 -13.34 -7.75 6.95
N ASN A 111 -13.24 -6.67 6.21
CA ASN A 111 -12.51 -5.44 6.57
C ASN A 111 -11.01 -5.62 6.87
N VAL A 112 -10.38 -6.69 6.40
CA VAL A 112 -8.93 -6.94 6.60
C VAL A 112 -8.09 -5.79 6.02
N TYR A 113 -8.36 -5.39 4.77
CA TYR A 113 -7.66 -4.30 4.10
C TYR A 113 -7.79 -2.95 4.84
N PRO A 114 -9.00 -2.49 5.23
CA PRO A 114 -9.17 -1.32 6.08
C PRO A 114 -8.45 -1.39 7.43
N GLU A 115 -8.35 -2.56 8.07
CA GLU A 115 -7.61 -2.71 9.32
C GLU A 115 -6.11 -2.59 9.11
N ILE A 116 -5.52 -3.23 8.08
CA ILE A 116 -4.10 -3.08 7.74
C ILE A 116 -3.75 -1.60 7.54
N ILE A 117 -4.56 -0.87 6.76
CA ILE A 117 -4.39 0.58 6.56
C ILE A 117 -4.43 1.32 7.91
N SER A 118 -5.38 1.00 8.77
CA SER A 118 -5.53 1.65 10.08
C SER A 118 -4.31 1.43 10.97
N GLU A 119 -3.72 0.25 10.95
CA GLU A 119 -2.50 -0.04 11.73
C GLU A 119 -1.27 0.69 11.15
N LEU A 120 -1.14 0.77 9.83
CA LEU A 120 -0.08 1.57 9.20
C LEU A 120 -0.22 3.06 9.56
N ILE A 121 -1.42 3.62 9.55
CA ILE A 121 -1.68 5.02 9.97
C ILE A 121 -1.33 5.23 11.45
N LYS A 122 -1.63 4.28 12.33
CA LYS A 122 -1.29 4.37 13.76
C LYS A 122 0.21 4.34 14.01
N LYS A 123 0.94 3.47 13.31
CA LYS A 123 2.40 3.31 13.44
C LYS A 123 3.15 4.56 12.97
N GLU A 124 2.63 5.20 11.92
CA GLU A 124 3.25 6.40 11.36
C GLU A 124 3.04 7.60 12.27
N ASN A 125 4.14 8.17 12.80
CA ASN A 125 4.08 9.29 13.74
C ASN A 125 4.59 10.62 13.14
N ASN A 126 5.23 10.57 11.96
CA ASN A 126 5.96 11.71 11.40
C ASN A 126 5.18 12.49 10.36
N THR A 127 3.96 12.05 10.02
CA THR A 127 3.11 12.72 9.05
C THR A 127 1.63 12.68 9.40
N ASN A 128 0.91 13.67 8.89
CA ASN A 128 -0.55 13.70 8.88
C ASN A 128 -1.13 13.47 7.47
N HIS A 129 -0.28 13.28 6.47
CA HIS A 129 -0.67 13.24 5.06
C HIS A 129 -0.43 11.85 4.48
N PHE A 130 -1.52 11.14 4.18
CA PHE A 130 -1.49 9.79 3.63
C PHE A 130 -2.04 9.77 2.21
N TYR A 131 -1.37 9.04 1.34
CA TYR A 131 -1.80 8.82 -0.04
C TYR A 131 -1.85 7.35 -0.37
N ILE A 132 -2.77 6.96 -1.24
CA ILE A 132 -2.85 5.61 -1.83
C ILE A 132 -3.21 5.75 -3.31
N GLY A 133 -2.48 5.05 -4.17
CA GLY A 133 -2.83 4.83 -5.57
C GLY A 133 -3.62 3.54 -5.73
N VAL A 134 -4.70 3.58 -6.49
CA VAL A 134 -5.55 2.43 -6.79
C VAL A 134 -5.69 2.29 -8.30
N GLU A 135 -5.40 1.10 -8.82
CA GLU A 135 -5.60 0.81 -10.24
C GLU A 135 -7.06 1.08 -10.64
N ARG A 136 -7.22 1.71 -11.79
CA ARG A 136 -8.55 2.02 -12.34
C ARG A 136 -9.40 0.76 -12.47
N GLY A 137 -10.62 0.80 -11.92
CA GLY A 137 -11.54 -0.34 -11.92
C GLY A 137 -11.48 -1.23 -10.69
N ASN A 138 -10.51 -1.02 -9.78
CA ASN A 138 -10.45 -1.78 -8.52
C ASN A 138 -11.44 -1.22 -7.47
N VAL A 139 -12.74 -1.46 -7.73
CA VAL A 139 -13.86 -0.97 -6.91
C VAL A 139 -13.78 -1.47 -5.47
N SER A 140 -13.28 -2.69 -5.24
CA SER A 140 -13.18 -3.25 -3.90
C SER A 140 -12.20 -2.46 -3.02
N SER A 141 -11.04 -2.10 -3.58
CA SER A 141 -10.07 -1.23 -2.89
C SER A 141 -10.65 0.16 -2.63
N GLU A 142 -11.31 0.78 -3.62
CA GLU A 142 -11.96 2.08 -3.45
C GLU A 142 -12.98 2.08 -2.29
N LYS A 143 -13.82 1.04 -2.20
CA LYS A 143 -14.76 0.86 -1.09
C LYS A 143 -14.04 0.71 0.26
N GLY A 144 -12.94 -0.04 0.30
CA GLY A 144 -12.12 -0.20 1.50
C GLY A 144 -11.53 1.12 1.98
N LEU A 145 -11.00 1.93 1.05
CA LEU A 145 -10.44 3.26 1.34
C LEU A 145 -11.48 4.23 1.89
N SER A 146 -12.68 4.25 1.31
CA SER A 146 -13.75 5.14 1.77
C SER A 146 -14.17 4.85 3.21
N LYS A 147 -14.12 3.58 3.66
CA LYS A 147 -14.39 3.20 5.05
C LYS A 147 -13.40 3.82 6.05
N VAL A 148 -12.15 4.03 5.65
CA VAL A 148 -11.10 4.64 6.47
C VAL A 148 -11.13 6.18 6.39
N GLY A 149 -11.84 6.73 5.41
CA GLY A 149 -11.99 8.18 5.23
C GLY A 149 -11.15 8.76 4.10
N PHE A 150 -10.47 7.94 3.29
CA PHE A 150 -9.76 8.41 2.11
C PHE A 150 -10.72 9.02 1.10
N LYS A 151 -10.31 10.16 0.53
CA LYS A 151 -11.06 10.89 -0.48
C LYS A 151 -10.33 10.81 -1.83
N PHE A 152 -11.07 10.58 -2.89
CA PHE A 152 -10.55 10.63 -4.26
C PHE A 152 -10.05 12.03 -4.58
N ILE A 153 -8.87 12.13 -5.19
CA ILE A 153 -8.28 13.41 -5.62
C ILE A 153 -8.36 13.54 -7.12
N LYS A 154 -7.73 12.59 -7.82
CA LYS A 154 -7.54 12.66 -9.27
C LYS A 154 -7.13 11.32 -9.82
N GLU A 155 -7.47 11.09 -11.09
CA GLU A 155 -6.93 9.99 -11.89
C GLU A 155 -5.72 10.46 -12.68
N TYR A 156 -4.68 9.65 -12.71
CA TYR A 156 -3.46 9.88 -13.46
C TYR A 156 -3.22 8.75 -14.48
N GLY A 157 -2.81 9.13 -15.68
CA GLY A 157 -2.21 8.23 -16.65
C GLY A 157 -0.69 8.23 -16.50
N PHE A 158 -0.08 7.04 -16.48
CA PHE A 158 1.37 6.85 -16.43
C PHE A 158 1.84 6.11 -17.68
N VAL A 159 2.98 6.54 -18.21
CA VAL A 159 3.65 5.86 -19.30
C VAL A 159 4.84 5.10 -18.72
N ARG A 160 4.77 3.78 -18.77
CA ARG A 160 5.79 2.89 -18.23
C ARG A 160 6.57 2.21 -19.34
N GLY A 161 7.89 2.41 -19.35
CA GLY A 161 8.83 1.57 -20.10
C GLY A 161 9.27 0.36 -19.25
N PHE A 162 10.22 -0.42 -19.76
CA PHE A 162 10.64 -1.68 -19.14
C PHE A 162 11.12 -1.54 -17.69
N LYS A 163 11.79 -0.46 -17.33
CA LYS A 163 12.35 -0.21 -15.97
C LYS A 163 11.91 1.10 -15.33
N HIS A 164 11.30 2.03 -16.07
CA HIS A 164 11.03 3.39 -15.58
C HIS A 164 9.63 3.87 -15.94
N THR A 165 9.06 4.70 -15.06
CA THR A 165 7.89 5.50 -15.36
C THR A 165 8.34 6.93 -15.69
N PHE A 166 8.00 7.43 -16.88
CA PHE A 166 8.53 8.68 -17.40
C PHE A 166 7.87 9.94 -16.81
N ASN A 167 6.66 9.81 -16.28
CA ASN A 167 5.87 10.94 -15.79
C ASN A 167 5.40 10.77 -14.35
N LYS A 168 6.32 10.35 -13.46
CA LYS A 168 6.04 10.24 -12.01
C LYS A 168 5.45 11.53 -11.45
N LYS A 169 4.50 11.39 -10.53
CA LYS A 169 3.84 12.52 -9.85
C LYS A 169 4.41 12.74 -8.46
N MET A 170 4.58 14.00 -8.08
CA MET A 170 5.04 14.38 -6.74
C MET A 170 3.86 14.39 -5.77
N LEU A 171 3.97 13.64 -4.68
CA LEU A 171 3.07 13.72 -3.53
C LEU A 171 3.61 14.77 -2.55
N LYS A 172 2.75 15.66 -2.09
CA LYS A 172 3.12 16.76 -1.16
C LYS A 172 2.11 16.83 -0.03
N GLY A 173 2.53 17.32 1.14
CA GLY A 173 1.63 17.72 2.20
C GLY A 173 0.62 18.77 1.73
N ARG A 174 -0.60 18.72 2.23
CA ARG A 174 -1.71 19.63 1.93
C ARG A 174 -2.12 20.42 3.18
#